data_8b84ad8acb559144fc155f8fa79021b9
#
_entry.id   8b84ad8acb559144fc155f8fa79021b9
#
_cell.length_a   1.000
_cell.length_b   1.000
_cell.length_c   1.000
_cell.angle_alpha   90.00
_cell.angle_beta   90.00
_cell.angle_gamma   90.00
#
_symmetry.space_group_name_H-M   'P 1'
#
loop_
_entity.id
_entity.type
_entity.pdbx_description
1 polymer ?
#
loop_
_entity_poly.entity_id
_entity_poly.type
_entity_poly.pdbx_seq_one_letter_code
_entity_poly.pdbx_strand_id
1 'polypeptide(L)'
;MDICRNIYNHINEHLDEILSLRSTGTLKSDNSFVSKGDLLCEQLVFDWLKHNMNDYILISEESYQDISRINEVEYVITVDPIDGTENFISGLKEWGIGISVYRRGIHFQSMIALPELNITLMTGDKIERISRSRLCGLPSYMKREHFDYLDKDYEYRQLGCCMMNMYNVIKGCFAKFIHLTGCYSWDILPGINLAIEHGLDVVIDGCKYKGEFLKPGIKYRFVVNNNYAINE
;
A
#
# COMPACT_ATOMS: atom_id res chain seq x y z
N MET A 1 -20.40 4.58 -6.57
CA MET A 1 -20.03 5.06 -5.22
C MET A 1 -18.51 5.12 -5.17
N ASP A 2 -17.93 6.20 -4.70
CA ASP A 2 -16.47 6.34 -4.51
C ASP A 2 -16.12 5.83 -3.10
N ILE A 3 -15.87 4.53 -2.99
CA ILE A 3 -15.66 3.84 -1.71
C ILE A 3 -14.37 4.32 -1.06
N CYS A 4 -13.26 4.34 -1.80
CA CYS A 4 -11.96 4.74 -1.28
C CYS A 4 -11.97 6.17 -0.74
N ARG A 5 -12.52 7.12 -1.50
CA ARG A 5 -12.60 8.54 -1.11
C ARG A 5 -13.44 8.75 0.14
N ASN A 6 -14.59 8.06 0.21
CA ASN A 6 -15.49 8.21 1.36
C ASN A 6 -14.88 7.63 2.64
N ILE A 7 -14.22 6.46 2.54
CA ILE A 7 -13.50 5.89 3.69
C ILE A 7 -12.37 6.83 4.12
N TYR A 8 -11.57 7.35 3.17
CA TYR A 8 -10.48 8.25 3.50
C TYR A 8 -10.96 9.56 4.14
N ASN A 9 -12.05 10.13 3.64
CA ASN A 9 -12.63 11.33 4.25
C ASN A 9 -13.02 11.07 5.71
N HIS A 10 -13.64 9.91 5.99
CA HIS A 10 -13.99 9.52 7.35
C HIS A 10 -12.76 9.32 8.24
N ILE A 11 -11.69 8.70 7.75
CA ILE A 11 -10.42 8.59 8.49
C ILE A 11 -9.81 9.98 8.72
N ASN A 12 -9.81 10.83 7.71
CA ASN A 12 -9.18 12.16 7.78
C ASN A 12 -9.85 13.11 8.79
N GLU A 13 -11.15 12.94 9.07
CA GLU A 13 -11.86 13.64 10.14
C GLU A 13 -11.28 13.32 11.54
N HIS A 14 -10.61 12.17 11.69
CA HIS A 14 -10.00 11.69 12.94
C HIS A 14 -8.46 11.71 12.92
N LEU A 15 -7.85 12.39 11.92
CA LEU A 15 -6.40 12.35 11.72
C LEU A 15 -5.62 12.84 12.96
N ASP A 16 -6.06 13.91 13.59
CA ASP A 16 -5.39 14.43 14.79
C ASP A 16 -5.42 13.43 15.95
N GLU A 17 -6.53 12.69 16.10
CA GLU A 17 -6.64 11.62 17.09
C GLU A 17 -5.68 10.48 16.77
N ILE A 18 -5.62 10.00 15.52
CA ILE A 18 -4.67 8.98 15.06
C ILE A 18 -3.23 9.42 15.35
N LEU A 19 -2.87 10.65 15.01
CA LEU A 19 -1.53 11.21 15.26
C LEU A 19 -1.18 11.28 16.75
N SER A 20 -2.14 11.53 17.61
CA SER A 20 -1.93 11.55 19.07
C SER A 20 -1.55 10.19 19.65
N LEU A 21 -1.84 9.11 18.93
CA LEU A 21 -1.60 7.72 19.34
C LEU A 21 -0.22 7.16 18.93
N ARG A 22 0.66 7.95 18.32
CA ARG A 22 2.03 7.53 17.90
C ARG A 22 2.84 6.85 18.98
N SER A 23 2.78 7.37 20.20
CA SER A 23 3.56 6.85 21.33
C SER A 23 3.06 5.52 21.90
N THR A 24 2.03 4.93 21.30
CA THR A 24 1.37 3.70 21.79
C THR A 24 1.87 2.42 21.11
N GLY A 25 2.98 2.48 20.38
CA GLY A 25 3.55 1.35 19.66
C GLY A 25 3.86 0.16 20.56
N THR A 26 3.45 -1.04 20.14
CA THR A 26 3.75 -2.32 20.78
C THR A 26 4.30 -3.29 19.74
N LEU A 27 5.27 -4.13 20.16
CA LEU A 27 5.91 -5.12 19.28
C LEU A 27 4.99 -6.35 19.15
N LYS A 28 4.69 -6.77 17.92
CA LYS A 28 3.99 -8.03 17.62
C LYS A 28 4.96 -9.23 17.74
N SER A 29 4.41 -10.44 17.73
CA SER A 29 5.20 -11.69 17.81
C SER A 29 6.13 -11.94 16.62
N ASP A 30 5.86 -11.30 15.48
CA ASP A 30 6.66 -11.35 14.26
C ASP A 30 7.73 -10.25 14.17
N ASN A 31 7.92 -9.48 15.25
CA ASN A 31 8.80 -8.31 15.36
C ASN A 31 8.38 -7.10 14.53
N SER A 32 7.16 -7.03 14.02
CA SER A 32 6.58 -5.78 13.52
C SER A 32 5.94 -4.98 14.66
N PHE A 33 5.67 -3.69 14.43
CA PHE A 33 4.95 -2.84 15.38
C PHE A 33 3.48 -2.72 15.02
N VAL A 34 2.67 -2.51 16.04
CA VAL A 34 1.30 -2.01 15.95
C VAL A 34 1.11 -0.88 16.95
N SER A 35 0.42 0.16 16.59
CA SER A 35 0.01 1.24 17.50
C SER A 35 -1.51 1.27 17.69
N LYS A 36 -1.97 2.00 18.69
CA LYS A 36 -3.41 2.29 18.80
C LYS A 36 -3.92 3.13 17.62
N GLY A 37 -3.03 3.82 16.90
CA GLY A 37 -3.35 4.53 15.67
C GLY A 37 -3.77 3.58 14.55
N ASP A 38 -3.05 2.45 14.37
CA ASP A 38 -3.41 1.39 13.41
C ASP A 38 -4.81 0.84 13.72
N LEU A 39 -5.04 0.49 15.00
CA LEU A 39 -6.32 -0.07 15.45
C LEU A 39 -7.49 0.92 15.29
N LEU A 40 -7.26 2.20 15.58
CA LEU A 40 -8.28 3.24 15.37
C LEU A 40 -8.58 3.43 13.89
N CYS A 41 -7.55 3.50 13.05
CA CYS A 41 -7.72 3.64 11.60
C CYS A 41 -8.52 2.45 11.02
N GLU A 42 -8.20 1.22 11.42
CA GLU A 42 -8.95 0.03 11.02
C GLU A 42 -10.40 0.08 11.50
N GLN A 43 -10.64 0.49 12.75
CA GLN A 43 -11.99 0.61 13.31
C GLN A 43 -12.84 1.62 12.53
N LEU A 44 -12.26 2.77 12.14
CA LEU A 44 -12.94 3.77 11.32
C LEU A 44 -13.34 3.21 9.95
N VAL A 45 -12.46 2.42 9.31
CA VAL A 45 -12.79 1.72 8.05
C VAL A 45 -13.94 0.76 8.25
N PHE A 46 -13.88 -0.08 9.29
CA PHE A 46 -14.91 -1.06 9.61
C PHE A 46 -16.27 -0.39 9.86
N ASP A 47 -16.29 0.68 10.67
CA ASP A 47 -17.52 1.40 11.00
C ASP A 47 -18.15 2.04 9.75
N TRP A 48 -17.32 2.64 8.88
CA TRP A 48 -17.81 3.17 7.62
C TRP A 48 -18.44 2.08 6.74
N LEU A 49 -17.73 0.95 6.56
CA LEU A 49 -18.21 -0.19 5.76
C LEU A 49 -19.52 -0.75 6.31
N LYS A 50 -19.59 -0.97 7.62
CA LYS A 50 -20.78 -1.51 8.29
C LYS A 50 -22.02 -0.63 8.10
N HIS A 51 -21.87 0.69 8.02
CA HIS A 51 -23.01 1.62 7.84
C HIS A 51 -23.38 1.81 6.37
N ASN A 52 -22.46 1.60 5.44
CA ASN A 52 -22.64 1.97 4.03
C ASN A 52 -22.69 0.79 3.05
N MET A 53 -22.29 -0.42 3.49
CA MET A 53 -22.18 -1.61 2.63
C MET A 53 -22.79 -2.84 3.32
N ASN A 54 -23.42 -3.73 2.52
CA ASN A 54 -24.11 -4.90 3.05
C ASN A 54 -23.46 -6.24 2.70
N ASP A 55 -22.73 -6.32 1.57
CA ASP A 55 -22.20 -7.57 1.02
C ASP A 55 -20.71 -7.40 0.71
N TYR A 56 -19.90 -7.50 1.77
CA TYR A 56 -18.45 -7.32 1.67
C TYR A 56 -17.67 -8.22 2.62
N ILE A 57 -16.39 -8.41 2.31
CA ILE A 57 -15.35 -8.93 3.21
C ILE A 57 -14.29 -7.83 3.35
N LEU A 58 -13.93 -7.52 4.59
CA LEU A 58 -12.76 -6.69 4.91
C LEU A 58 -11.57 -7.58 5.22
N ILE A 59 -10.44 -7.29 4.59
CA ILE A 59 -9.14 -7.93 4.83
C ILE A 59 -8.19 -6.81 5.25
N SER A 60 -7.80 -6.82 6.51
CA SER A 60 -6.92 -5.80 7.08
C SER A 60 -5.68 -6.45 7.70
N GLU A 61 -4.61 -5.68 7.83
CA GLU A 61 -3.38 -6.14 8.48
C GLU A 61 -3.63 -6.57 9.93
N GLU A 62 -4.44 -5.82 10.68
CA GLU A 62 -4.60 -6.03 12.12
C GLU A 62 -5.72 -7.04 12.46
N SER A 63 -6.71 -7.20 11.59
CA SER A 63 -7.79 -8.16 11.76
C SER A 63 -8.01 -9.02 10.50
N TYR A 64 -7.29 -10.12 10.44
CA TYR A 64 -7.47 -11.10 9.38
C TYR A 64 -8.77 -11.89 9.58
N GLN A 65 -9.76 -11.67 8.69
CA GLN A 65 -11.04 -12.37 8.74
C GLN A 65 -11.03 -13.65 7.91
N ASP A 66 -12.01 -14.54 8.18
CA ASP A 66 -12.26 -15.73 7.37
C ASP A 66 -12.60 -15.34 5.91
N ILE A 67 -11.77 -15.80 4.99
CA ILE A 67 -11.90 -15.55 3.55
C ILE A 67 -12.62 -16.70 2.81
N SER A 68 -13.18 -17.67 3.51
CA SER A 68 -13.85 -18.82 2.87
C SER A 68 -14.93 -18.38 1.88
N ARG A 69 -15.60 -17.25 2.14
CA ARG A 69 -16.65 -16.67 1.32
C ARG A 69 -16.19 -15.61 0.32
N ILE A 70 -14.90 -15.45 0.08
CA ILE A 70 -14.34 -14.36 -0.76
C ILE A 70 -14.90 -14.32 -2.19
N ASN A 71 -15.29 -15.49 -2.72
CA ASN A 71 -15.87 -15.60 -4.07
C ASN A 71 -17.41 -15.44 -4.08
N GLU A 72 -18.04 -15.30 -2.91
CA GLU A 72 -19.50 -15.24 -2.78
C GLU A 72 -19.99 -13.81 -2.58
N VAL A 73 -19.12 -12.91 -2.10
CA VAL A 73 -19.48 -11.52 -1.79
C VAL A 73 -19.34 -10.59 -3.00
N GLU A 74 -20.11 -9.50 -2.99
CA GLU A 74 -20.00 -8.49 -4.04
C GLU A 74 -18.70 -7.71 -3.97
N TYR A 75 -18.23 -7.38 -2.74
CA TYR A 75 -17.01 -6.57 -2.54
C TYR A 75 -16.01 -7.27 -1.64
N VAL A 76 -14.75 -7.18 -2.04
CA VAL A 76 -13.59 -7.51 -1.19
C VAL A 76 -12.77 -6.25 -1.03
N ILE A 77 -12.55 -5.82 0.20
CA ILE A 77 -11.80 -4.63 0.54
C ILE A 77 -10.54 -5.06 1.28
N THR A 78 -9.37 -4.66 0.79
CA THR A 78 -8.10 -4.83 1.50
C THR A 78 -7.64 -3.49 2.04
N VAL A 79 -7.16 -3.48 3.27
CA VAL A 79 -6.72 -2.26 3.97
C VAL A 79 -5.41 -2.52 4.69
N ASP A 80 -4.47 -1.63 4.47
CA ASP A 80 -3.36 -1.39 5.36
C ASP A 80 -3.65 -0.06 6.09
N PRO A 81 -3.98 -0.12 7.39
CA PRO A 81 -4.41 1.07 8.14
C PRO A 81 -3.28 2.06 8.35
N ILE A 82 -2.05 1.60 8.61
CA ILE A 82 -0.84 2.42 8.71
C ILE A 82 0.35 1.63 8.15
N ASP A 83 0.57 1.73 6.84
CA ASP A 83 1.81 1.26 6.22
C ASP A 83 2.99 2.10 6.70
N GLY A 84 4.01 1.42 7.20
CA GLY A 84 5.15 2.08 7.82
C GLY A 84 4.89 2.44 9.29
N THR A 85 4.28 1.55 10.07
CA THR A 85 4.00 1.74 11.50
C THR A 85 5.26 2.15 12.27
N GLU A 86 6.45 1.62 11.93
CA GLU A 86 7.71 2.03 12.57
C GLU A 86 8.06 3.49 12.29
N ASN A 87 7.85 3.98 11.07
CA ASN A 87 7.98 5.41 10.74
C ASN A 87 6.99 6.25 11.54
N PHE A 88 5.72 5.80 11.58
CA PHE A 88 4.66 6.48 12.31
C PHE A 88 5.01 6.65 13.80
N ILE A 89 5.34 5.57 14.51
CA ILE A 89 5.68 5.63 15.95
C ILE A 89 6.99 6.38 16.23
N SER A 90 7.91 6.40 15.25
CA SER A 90 9.18 7.14 15.33
C SER A 90 9.03 8.64 15.02
N GLY A 91 7.84 9.12 14.65
CA GLY A 91 7.57 10.53 14.36
C GLY A 91 7.95 10.96 12.95
N LEU A 92 8.27 10.04 12.06
CA LEU A 92 8.50 10.33 10.65
C LEU A 92 7.15 10.54 9.94
N LYS A 93 7.18 11.26 8.81
CA LYS A 93 5.97 11.57 8.02
C LYS A 93 5.75 10.60 6.85
N GLU A 94 6.71 9.74 6.60
CA GLU A 94 6.73 8.76 5.51
C GLU A 94 5.98 7.49 5.94
N TRP A 95 4.69 7.63 6.20
CA TRP A 95 3.74 6.55 6.45
C TRP A 95 2.49 6.77 5.62
N GLY A 96 1.69 5.74 5.41
CA GLY A 96 0.54 5.83 4.53
C GLY A 96 -0.62 4.94 4.92
N ILE A 97 -1.76 5.15 4.25
CA ILE A 97 -2.95 4.32 4.31
C ILE A 97 -3.18 3.75 2.93
N GLY A 98 -3.32 2.44 2.83
CA GLY A 98 -3.59 1.74 1.59
C GLY A 98 -4.97 1.08 1.59
N ILE A 99 -5.77 1.33 0.55
CA ILE A 99 -7.06 0.67 0.36
C ILE A 99 -7.16 0.14 -1.06
N SER A 100 -7.62 -1.11 -1.21
CA SER A 100 -7.97 -1.67 -2.50
C SER A 100 -9.34 -2.33 -2.44
N VAL A 101 -10.18 -2.06 -3.42
CA VAL A 101 -11.53 -2.58 -3.53
C VAL A 101 -11.65 -3.42 -4.79
N TYR A 102 -12.09 -4.65 -4.62
CA TYR A 102 -12.46 -5.54 -5.71
C TYR A 102 -13.97 -5.75 -5.70
N ARG A 103 -14.56 -5.73 -6.87
CA ARG A 103 -15.98 -6.03 -7.06
C ARG A 103 -16.12 -7.28 -7.92
N ARG A 104 -16.70 -8.34 -7.34
CA ARG A 104 -16.87 -9.65 -8.01
C ARG A 104 -15.55 -10.17 -8.61
N GLY A 105 -14.46 -10.05 -7.84
CA GLY A 105 -13.13 -10.51 -8.23
C GLY A 105 -12.36 -9.61 -9.20
N ILE A 106 -12.94 -8.49 -9.66
CA ILE A 106 -12.30 -7.53 -10.56
C ILE A 106 -11.93 -6.28 -9.76
N HIS A 107 -10.71 -5.77 -9.97
CA HIS A 107 -10.28 -4.50 -9.37
C HIS A 107 -11.27 -3.38 -9.72
N PHE A 108 -11.70 -2.65 -8.71
CA PHE A 108 -12.70 -1.59 -8.84
C PHE A 108 -12.14 -0.22 -8.47
N GLN A 109 -11.48 -0.10 -7.32
CA GLN A 109 -10.85 1.14 -6.85
C GLN A 109 -9.62 0.82 -6.00
N SER A 110 -8.64 1.70 -6.01
CA SER A 110 -7.52 1.70 -5.09
C SER A 110 -7.18 3.11 -4.64
N MET A 111 -6.54 3.21 -3.48
CA MET A 111 -6.08 4.47 -2.90
C MET A 111 -4.76 4.27 -2.18
N ILE A 112 -3.86 5.23 -2.37
CA ILE A 112 -2.75 5.53 -1.48
C ILE A 112 -3.01 6.91 -0.87
N ALA A 113 -2.93 7.02 0.45
CA ALA A 113 -2.88 8.29 1.15
C ALA A 113 -1.62 8.38 1.99
N LEU A 114 -0.96 9.54 1.97
CA LEU A 114 0.18 9.91 2.81
C LEU A 114 -0.24 11.15 3.61
N PRO A 115 -0.95 10.99 4.73
CA PRO A 115 -1.74 12.07 5.33
C PRO A 115 -0.89 13.27 5.75
N GLU A 116 0.26 13.06 6.39
CA GLU A 116 1.11 14.17 6.83
C GLU A 116 1.89 14.87 5.72
N LEU A 117 1.90 14.29 4.53
CA LEU A 117 2.47 14.92 3.33
C LEU A 117 1.39 15.59 2.46
N ASN A 118 0.11 15.50 2.88
CA ASN A 118 -1.04 15.99 2.12
C ASN A 118 -1.10 15.40 0.69
N ILE A 119 -0.78 14.13 0.56
CA ILE A 119 -0.78 13.41 -0.71
C ILE A 119 -1.87 12.34 -0.68
N THR A 120 -2.69 12.31 -1.73
CA THR A 120 -3.59 11.20 -2.03
C THR A 120 -3.47 10.85 -3.51
N LEU A 121 -3.57 9.57 -3.83
CA LEU A 121 -3.67 9.07 -5.19
C LEU A 121 -4.74 7.99 -5.21
N MET A 122 -5.75 8.16 -6.06
CA MET A 122 -6.90 7.26 -6.16
C MET A 122 -7.13 6.83 -7.61
N THR A 123 -7.81 5.71 -7.80
CA THR A 123 -8.30 5.28 -9.13
C THR A 123 -9.01 6.44 -9.84
N GLY A 124 -8.62 6.70 -11.09
CA GLY A 124 -9.13 7.79 -11.92
C GLY A 124 -8.36 9.11 -11.79
N ASP A 125 -7.52 9.27 -10.80
CA ASP A 125 -6.69 10.48 -10.66
C ASP A 125 -5.63 10.54 -11.77
N LYS A 126 -5.34 11.77 -12.22
CA LYS A 126 -4.22 12.03 -13.13
C LYS A 126 -3.05 12.59 -12.35
N ILE A 127 -1.87 12.03 -12.60
CA ILE A 127 -0.64 12.49 -11.97
C ILE A 127 0.33 13.02 -13.03
N GLU A 128 0.85 14.23 -12.82
CA GLU A 128 1.95 14.73 -13.62
C GLU A 128 3.22 13.98 -13.24
N ARG A 129 3.83 13.31 -14.21
CA ARG A 129 4.97 12.41 -13.96
C ARG A 129 6.30 13.15 -14.15
N ILE A 130 7.23 12.84 -13.25
CA ILE A 130 8.63 13.21 -13.37
C ILE A 130 9.32 12.17 -14.25
N SER A 131 10.21 12.60 -15.14
CA SER A 131 11.03 11.71 -15.97
C SER A 131 12.50 11.77 -15.56
N ARG A 132 13.26 10.74 -15.94
CA ARG A 132 14.74 10.65 -15.79
C ARG A 132 15.24 10.45 -14.35
N SER A 133 14.53 9.67 -13.53
CA SER A 133 15.04 9.26 -12.23
C SER A 133 15.92 8.01 -12.35
N ARG A 134 17.00 7.94 -11.55
CA ARG A 134 17.80 6.73 -11.29
C ARG A 134 17.58 6.21 -9.87
N LEU A 135 16.62 6.77 -9.14
CA LEU A 135 16.31 6.32 -7.79
C LEU A 135 15.54 5.01 -7.84
N CYS A 136 15.90 4.08 -6.97
CA CYS A 136 15.20 2.81 -6.79
C CYS A 136 14.80 2.66 -5.31
N GLY A 137 13.50 2.45 -5.09
CA GLY A 137 12.98 2.15 -3.76
C GLY A 137 13.29 0.71 -3.36
N LEU A 138 13.60 0.51 -2.09
CA LEU A 138 13.84 -0.79 -1.47
C LEU A 138 12.93 -0.97 -0.25
N PRO A 139 12.64 -2.24 0.17
CA PRO A 139 11.92 -2.53 1.40
C PRO A 139 12.70 -2.10 2.64
N SER A 140 12.01 -1.93 3.76
CA SER A 140 12.59 -1.56 5.06
C SER A 140 13.65 -2.54 5.54
N TYR A 141 13.47 -3.81 5.21
CA TYR A 141 14.38 -4.88 5.61
C TYR A 141 14.94 -5.62 4.40
N MET A 142 16.28 -5.76 4.35
CA MET A 142 16.97 -6.56 3.34
C MET A 142 18.01 -7.46 4.01
N LYS A 143 18.09 -8.71 3.57
CA LYS A 143 19.19 -9.61 3.92
C LYS A 143 20.40 -9.30 3.06
N ARG A 144 21.61 -9.69 3.56
CA ARG A 144 22.87 -9.47 2.84
C ARG A 144 22.85 -10.02 1.42
N GLU A 145 22.27 -11.20 1.21
CA GLU A 145 22.12 -11.86 -0.09
C GLU A 145 21.32 -11.06 -1.12
N HIS A 146 20.43 -10.17 -0.66
CA HIS A 146 19.62 -9.35 -1.58
C HIS A 146 20.41 -8.21 -2.23
N PHE A 147 21.55 -7.80 -1.62
CA PHE A 147 22.38 -6.74 -2.18
C PHE A 147 23.11 -7.17 -3.47
N ASP A 148 23.33 -8.48 -3.67
CA ASP A 148 23.95 -9.02 -4.89
C ASP A 148 23.05 -8.87 -6.13
N TYR A 149 21.73 -8.63 -5.93
CA TYR A 149 20.76 -8.41 -7.00
C TYR A 149 20.58 -6.93 -7.36
N LEU A 150 21.29 -6.02 -6.68
CA LEU A 150 21.16 -4.59 -6.92
C LEU A 150 22.05 -4.17 -8.10
N ASP A 151 21.44 -3.45 -9.04
CA ASP A 151 22.09 -2.92 -10.23
C ASP A 151 22.89 -1.65 -9.87
N LYS A 152 24.11 -1.52 -10.40
CA LYS A 152 25.01 -0.38 -10.17
C LYS A 152 24.52 0.93 -10.76
N ASP A 153 23.57 0.86 -11.71
CA ASP A 153 23.06 2.02 -12.41
C ASP A 153 22.00 2.80 -11.62
N TYR A 154 21.57 2.27 -10.45
CA TYR A 154 20.58 2.91 -9.58
C TYR A 154 21.17 3.44 -8.28
N GLU A 155 20.55 4.49 -7.78
CA GLU A 155 20.73 5.00 -6.41
C GLU A 155 19.57 4.53 -5.54
N TYR A 156 19.86 3.84 -4.45
CA TYR A 156 18.86 3.15 -3.65
C TYR A 156 18.36 3.97 -2.46
N ARG A 157 17.07 3.81 -2.14
CA ARG A 157 16.40 4.45 -0.99
C ARG A 157 15.56 3.43 -0.24
N GLN A 158 15.66 3.43 1.08
CA GLN A 158 14.80 2.68 2.00
C GLN A 158 13.96 3.69 2.77
N LEU A 159 12.67 3.81 2.41
CA LEU A 159 11.77 4.81 2.99
C LEU A 159 10.93 4.25 4.14
N GLY A 160 10.91 2.94 4.37
CA GLY A 160 10.19 2.33 5.47
C GLY A 160 8.67 2.22 5.29
N CYS A 161 8.15 2.60 4.12
CA CYS A 161 6.72 2.61 3.80
C CYS A 161 6.52 2.18 2.35
N CYS A 162 5.71 1.16 2.12
CA CYS A 162 5.43 0.62 0.80
C CYS A 162 4.59 1.60 -0.04
N MET A 163 3.57 2.23 0.57
CA MET A 163 2.70 3.22 -0.08
C MET A 163 3.50 4.44 -0.55
N MET A 164 4.47 4.90 0.25
CA MET A 164 5.37 5.99 -0.12
C MET A 164 6.26 5.60 -1.31
N ASN A 165 6.83 4.40 -1.31
CA ASN A 165 7.61 3.89 -2.44
C ASN A 165 6.75 3.75 -3.70
N MET A 166 5.52 3.21 -3.58
CA MET A 166 4.57 3.06 -4.68
C MET A 166 4.18 4.42 -5.28
N TYR A 167 3.82 5.40 -4.43
CA TYR A 167 3.55 6.75 -4.90
C TYR A 167 4.73 7.33 -5.66
N ASN A 168 5.96 7.20 -5.13
CA ASN A 168 7.16 7.73 -5.76
C ASN A 168 7.47 7.09 -7.12
N VAL A 169 7.25 5.77 -7.28
CA VAL A 169 7.47 5.15 -8.59
C VAL A 169 6.38 5.53 -9.58
N ILE A 170 5.12 5.68 -9.15
CA ILE A 170 4.01 6.13 -10.01
C ILE A 170 4.22 7.58 -10.43
N LYS A 171 4.63 8.46 -9.51
CA LYS A 171 4.97 9.86 -9.79
C LYS A 171 6.18 10.01 -10.71
N GLY A 172 7.04 8.99 -10.79
CA GLY A 172 8.29 9.01 -11.56
C GLY A 172 9.48 9.59 -10.78
N CYS A 173 9.31 9.89 -9.49
CA CYS A 173 10.42 10.21 -8.59
C CYS A 173 11.37 9.03 -8.45
N PHE A 174 10.85 7.80 -8.52
CA PHE A 174 11.63 6.57 -8.61
C PHE A 174 11.49 5.94 -9.99
N ALA A 175 12.61 5.44 -10.53
CA ALA A 175 12.62 4.63 -11.74
C ALA A 175 12.06 3.24 -11.48
N LYS A 176 12.25 2.73 -10.25
CA LYS A 176 11.90 1.36 -9.88
C LYS A 176 11.59 1.27 -8.39
N PHE A 177 10.70 0.33 -8.03
CA PHE A 177 10.56 -0.15 -6.66
C PHE A 177 10.67 -1.67 -6.65
N ILE A 178 11.59 -2.20 -5.84
CA ILE A 178 11.88 -3.63 -5.75
C ILE A 178 11.62 -4.10 -4.32
N HIS A 179 10.84 -5.17 -4.17
CA HIS A 179 10.58 -5.79 -2.88
C HIS A 179 10.97 -7.27 -2.89
N LEU A 180 12.24 -7.57 -2.54
CA LEU A 180 12.82 -8.92 -2.62
C LEU A 180 12.44 -9.81 -1.43
N THR A 181 12.06 -9.24 -0.29
CA THR A 181 11.68 -9.98 0.91
C THR A 181 10.23 -10.44 0.91
N GLY A 182 9.39 -9.82 0.06
CA GLY A 182 7.96 -10.06 -0.01
C GLY A 182 7.16 -9.36 1.09
N CYS A 183 5.94 -8.94 0.77
CA CYS A 183 4.96 -8.35 1.67
C CYS A 183 3.55 -8.89 1.38
N TYR A 184 2.61 -8.60 2.24
CA TYR A 184 1.26 -9.12 2.13
C TYR A 184 0.42 -8.34 1.10
N SER A 185 -0.75 -8.90 0.77
CA SER A 185 -1.64 -8.31 -0.24
C SER A 185 -2.13 -6.90 0.12
N TRP A 186 -2.38 -6.61 1.39
CA TRP A 186 -2.81 -5.27 1.84
C TRP A 186 -1.71 -4.21 1.70
N ASP A 187 -0.42 -4.58 1.84
CA ASP A 187 0.71 -3.67 1.65
C ASP A 187 0.87 -3.25 0.18
N ILE A 188 0.49 -4.11 -0.77
CA ILE A 188 0.86 -3.93 -2.19
C ILE A 188 -0.30 -3.67 -3.13
N LEU A 189 -1.49 -4.29 -2.91
CA LEU A 189 -2.62 -4.16 -3.84
C LEU A 189 -3.00 -2.71 -4.13
N PRO A 190 -3.03 -1.79 -3.13
CA PRO A 190 -3.33 -0.39 -3.42
C PRO A 190 -2.36 0.22 -4.43
N GLY A 191 -1.07 0.02 -4.20
CA GLY A 191 0.00 0.59 -5.03
C GLY A 191 0.12 -0.04 -6.40
N ILE A 192 0.11 -1.38 -6.50
CA ILE A 192 0.30 -2.06 -7.78
C ILE A 192 -0.89 -1.87 -8.74
N ASN A 193 -2.11 -1.79 -8.22
CA ASN A 193 -3.28 -1.50 -9.05
C ASN A 193 -3.21 -0.08 -9.62
N LEU A 194 -2.86 0.91 -8.81
CA LEU A 194 -2.61 2.28 -9.29
C LEU A 194 -1.43 2.34 -10.26
N ALA A 195 -0.37 1.55 -10.03
CA ALA A 195 0.78 1.50 -10.93
C ALA A 195 0.39 1.02 -12.33
N ILE A 196 -0.37 -0.08 -12.45
CA ILE A 196 -0.84 -0.56 -13.77
C ILE A 196 -1.83 0.41 -14.41
N GLU A 197 -2.69 1.07 -13.65
CA GLU A 197 -3.61 2.11 -14.14
C GLU A 197 -2.83 3.28 -14.77
N HIS A 198 -1.68 3.62 -14.19
CA HIS A 198 -0.79 4.66 -14.72
C HIS A 198 0.22 4.14 -15.76
N GLY A 199 0.06 2.91 -16.27
CA GLY A 199 0.86 2.36 -17.35
C GLY A 199 2.25 1.86 -16.95
N LEU A 200 2.50 1.60 -15.67
CA LEU A 200 3.74 1.00 -15.19
C LEU A 200 3.72 -0.52 -15.36
N ASP A 201 4.89 -1.12 -15.54
CA ASP A 201 5.04 -2.56 -15.52
C ASP A 201 5.20 -3.08 -14.10
N VAL A 202 4.34 -4.03 -13.73
CA VAL A 202 4.37 -4.71 -12.43
C VAL A 202 4.63 -6.20 -12.64
N VAL A 203 5.63 -6.73 -11.94
CA VAL A 203 5.98 -8.15 -11.94
C VAL A 203 5.86 -8.66 -10.51
N ILE A 204 5.12 -9.75 -10.29
CA ILE A 204 4.95 -10.41 -9.00
C ILE A 204 5.45 -11.85 -9.14
N ASP A 205 6.39 -12.25 -8.27
CA ASP A 205 7.01 -13.58 -8.26
C ASP A 205 7.46 -14.05 -9.67
N GLY A 206 7.98 -13.11 -10.46
CA GLY A 206 8.49 -13.36 -11.81
C GLY A 206 7.42 -13.33 -12.92
N CYS A 207 6.14 -13.13 -12.59
CA CYS A 207 5.04 -13.08 -13.57
C CYS A 207 4.49 -11.66 -13.71
N LYS A 208 4.12 -11.27 -14.95
CA LYS A 208 3.48 -9.97 -15.19
C LYS A 208 2.12 -9.93 -14.49
N TYR A 209 1.94 -8.96 -13.61
CA TYR A 209 0.67 -8.71 -12.91
C TYR A 209 -0.32 -7.97 -13.83
N LYS A 210 -1.61 -8.35 -13.77
CA LYS A 210 -2.66 -7.82 -14.64
C LYS A 210 -3.90 -7.32 -13.88
N GLY A 211 -3.81 -7.17 -12.55
CA GLY A 211 -4.91 -6.69 -11.72
C GLY A 211 -5.66 -7.80 -10.97
N GLU A 212 -5.11 -9.02 -10.93
CA GLU A 212 -5.70 -10.14 -10.20
C GLU A 212 -5.72 -9.87 -8.69
N PHE A 213 -6.75 -10.38 -8.00
CA PHE A 213 -6.78 -10.35 -6.55
C PHE A 213 -5.67 -11.25 -5.97
N LEU A 214 -4.84 -10.69 -5.11
CA LEU A 214 -3.79 -11.43 -4.40
C LEU A 214 -4.33 -11.96 -3.08
N LYS A 215 -4.18 -13.27 -2.86
CA LYS A 215 -4.66 -13.93 -1.64
C LYS A 215 -3.96 -13.39 -0.41
N PRO A 216 -4.69 -13.09 0.68
CA PRO A 216 -4.09 -12.69 1.94
C PRO A 216 -3.34 -13.87 2.59
N GLY A 217 -2.45 -13.57 3.56
CA GLY A 217 -1.65 -14.57 4.27
C GLY A 217 -0.45 -15.13 3.49
N ILE A 218 -0.24 -14.68 2.26
CA ILE A 218 0.92 -15.02 1.42
C ILE A 218 1.75 -13.77 1.22
N LYS A 219 3.07 -13.88 1.29
CA LYS A 219 4.00 -12.79 0.95
C LYS A 219 4.41 -12.90 -0.51
N TYR A 220 4.31 -11.78 -1.22
CA TYR A 220 4.60 -11.63 -2.64
C TYR A 220 5.85 -10.77 -2.85
N ARG A 221 6.83 -11.26 -3.59
CA ARG A 221 7.95 -10.44 -4.08
C ARG A 221 7.54 -9.74 -5.35
N PHE A 222 7.91 -8.49 -5.49
CA PHE A 222 7.49 -7.74 -6.66
C PHE A 222 8.52 -6.71 -7.12
N VAL A 223 8.36 -6.30 -8.36
CA VAL A 223 9.07 -5.18 -8.98
C VAL A 223 8.06 -4.32 -9.71
N VAL A 224 8.09 -3.01 -9.45
CA VAL A 224 7.37 -2.00 -10.24
C VAL A 224 8.39 -1.20 -11.01
N ASN A 225 8.28 -1.17 -12.35
CA ASN A 225 9.15 -0.40 -13.23
C ASN A 225 8.40 0.79 -13.81
N ASN A 226 9.02 1.96 -13.71
CA ASN A 226 8.59 3.14 -14.44
C ASN A 226 9.33 3.19 -15.78
N ASN A 227 8.71 2.67 -16.84
CA ASN A 227 9.31 2.56 -18.17
C ASN A 227 9.68 3.92 -18.82
N TYR A 228 9.27 5.03 -18.23
CA TYR A 228 9.58 6.39 -18.72
C TYR A 228 10.89 6.95 -18.16
N ALA A 229 11.51 6.26 -17.20
CA ALA A 229 12.66 6.80 -16.47
C ALA A 229 14.01 6.62 -17.20
N ILE A 230 14.10 5.75 -18.21
CA ILE A 230 15.39 5.32 -18.79
C ILE A 230 15.41 5.41 -20.35
N ASN A 231 14.39 5.96 -21.00
CA ASN A 231 14.47 6.16 -22.45
C ASN A 231 15.17 7.49 -22.76
N GLU A 232 16.50 7.43 -22.81
CA GLU A 232 17.51 8.04 -23.70
C GLU A 232 18.90 7.97 -23.12
#